data_850bff19397fc062be669cc5f47472fb
#
_entry.id   850bff19397fc062be669cc5f47472fb
#
_cell.length_a   1.000
_cell.length_b   1.000
_cell.length_c   1.000
_cell.angle_alpha   90.00
_cell.angle_beta   90.00
_cell.angle_gamma   90.00
#
_symmetry.space_group_name_H-M   'P 1'
#
loop_
_entity.id
_entity.type
_entity.pdbx_description
1 polymer ?
#
loop_
_entity_poly.entity_id
_entity_poly.type
_entity_poly.pdbx_seq_one_letter_code
_entity_poly.pdbx_strand_id
1 'polypeptide(L)'
;MDFARRCGFPVVAKVVGPVHKSDVGGVVLNIKGEQHLALEFDRMMQIPDAKAIMVQPMLKGTELFIGAKYEEKFGHVVLCGLGGIFVEVLKDVSSGLAPLSYEEAYSMIRSLRAYKIIQGTRGQKGVNEDKFAEIIVRLSTLLRFATEIKEMDINPLLATEKAVIAVDARIRIEK
;
A
#
# COMPACT_ATOMS: atom_id res chain seq x y z
N MET A 1 -7.63 -14.95 17.15
CA MET A 1 -8.44 -16.04 16.55
C MET A 1 -9.84 -15.57 16.16
N ASP A 2 -10.61 -14.92 17.01
CA ASP A 2 -12.01 -14.53 16.72
C ASP A 2 -12.20 -13.66 15.49
N PHE A 3 -11.27 -12.74 15.24
CA PHE A 3 -11.28 -11.94 14.01
C PHE A 3 -11.14 -12.82 12.76
N ALA A 4 -10.18 -13.75 12.74
CA ALA A 4 -9.96 -14.64 11.60
C ALA A 4 -11.16 -15.56 11.32
N ARG A 5 -11.83 -16.04 12.38
CA ARG A 5 -13.09 -16.81 12.24
C ARG A 5 -14.20 -15.98 11.60
N ARG A 6 -14.36 -14.73 12.01
CA ARG A 6 -15.42 -13.83 11.50
C ARG A 6 -15.16 -13.36 10.07
N CYS A 7 -13.92 -13.02 9.70
CA CYS A 7 -13.59 -12.57 8.35
C CYS A 7 -13.40 -13.70 7.35
N GLY A 8 -13.23 -14.94 7.85
CA GLY A 8 -12.94 -16.13 7.04
C GLY A 8 -11.48 -16.25 6.63
N PHE A 9 -11.08 -17.47 6.27
CA PHE A 9 -9.77 -17.76 5.71
C PHE A 9 -9.82 -17.76 4.17
N PRO A 10 -8.70 -17.49 3.48
CA PRO A 10 -7.37 -17.23 4.01
C PRO A 10 -7.19 -15.83 4.59
N VAL A 11 -6.24 -15.71 5.54
CA VAL A 11 -5.83 -14.44 6.14
C VAL A 11 -4.34 -14.18 5.92
N VAL A 12 -3.94 -12.92 6.20
CA VAL A 12 -2.54 -12.47 6.26
C VAL A 12 -2.20 -12.18 7.72
N ALA A 13 -1.02 -12.61 8.17
CA ALA A 13 -0.45 -12.20 9.44
C ALA A 13 0.77 -11.28 9.20
N LYS A 14 0.86 -10.19 9.95
CA LYS A 14 1.96 -9.22 9.89
C LYS A 14 2.48 -8.92 11.29
N VAL A 15 3.79 -9.01 11.50
CA VAL A 15 4.41 -8.58 12.76
C VAL A 15 4.27 -7.07 12.94
N VAL A 16 4.02 -6.63 14.17
CA VAL A 16 4.01 -5.23 14.59
C VAL A 16 5.22 -4.98 15.48
N GLY A 17 6.01 -3.98 15.16
CA GLY A 17 7.25 -3.61 15.85
C GLY A 17 8.38 -3.37 14.86
N PRO A 18 8.92 -4.40 14.20
CA PRO A 18 9.96 -4.22 13.19
C PRO A 18 9.56 -3.29 12.04
N VAL A 19 10.50 -2.45 11.60
CA VAL A 19 10.25 -1.46 10.53
C VAL A 19 10.15 -2.15 9.17
N HIS A 20 11.06 -3.11 8.88
CA HIS A 20 11.10 -3.86 7.61
C HIS A 20 10.56 -5.29 7.84
N LYS A 21 9.23 -5.39 7.94
CA LYS A 21 8.53 -6.63 8.29
C LYS A 21 8.84 -7.79 7.35
N SER A 22 8.93 -7.54 6.05
CA SER A 22 9.17 -8.56 5.02
C SER A 22 10.57 -9.17 5.12
N ASP A 23 11.58 -8.34 5.42
CA ASP A 23 12.98 -8.78 5.46
C ASP A 23 13.26 -9.76 6.62
N VAL A 24 12.48 -9.64 7.69
CA VAL A 24 12.59 -10.51 8.87
C VAL A 24 11.59 -11.67 8.87
N GLY A 25 10.95 -11.96 7.74
CA GLY A 25 9.92 -13.01 7.67
C GLY A 25 8.66 -12.67 8.50
N GLY A 26 8.42 -11.39 8.72
CA GLY A 26 7.31 -10.87 9.53
C GLY A 26 6.01 -10.64 8.74
N VAL A 27 5.89 -11.17 7.52
CA VAL A 27 4.65 -11.16 6.74
C VAL A 27 4.40 -12.58 6.23
N VAL A 28 3.25 -13.14 6.58
CA VAL A 28 2.82 -14.47 6.13
C VAL A 28 1.48 -14.34 5.42
N LEU A 29 1.50 -14.69 4.14
CA LEU A 29 0.34 -14.64 3.27
C LEU A 29 -0.36 -16.01 3.22
N ASN A 30 -1.64 -15.99 2.84
CA ASN A 30 -2.38 -17.20 2.49
C ASN A 30 -2.48 -18.24 3.63
N ILE A 31 -2.65 -17.77 4.85
CA ILE A 31 -2.90 -18.62 6.03
C ILE A 31 -4.32 -19.19 5.91
N LYS A 32 -4.44 -20.51 5.78
CA LYS A 32 -5.69 -21.19 5.40
C LYS A 32 -6.53 -21.71 6.57
N GLY A 33 -6.05 -21.60 7.80
CA GLY A 33 -6.78 -22.14 8.95
C GLY A 33 -6.16 -21.77 10.30
N GLU A 34 -6.89 -22.05 11.37
CA GLU A 34 -6.53 -21.66 12.74
C GLU A 34 -5.23 -22.26 13.22
N GLN A 35 -4.99 -23.55 12.94
CA GLN A 35 -3.74 -24.20 13.34
C GLN A 35 -2.52 -23.55 12.68
N HIS A 36 -2.62 -23.25 11.38
CA HIS A 36 -1.57 -22.55 10.67
C HIS A 36 -1.35 -21.14 11.24
N LEU A 37 -2.44 -20.43 11.55
CA LEU A 37 -2.34 -19.09 12.16
C LEU A 37 -1.69 -19.15 13.56
N ALA A 38 -1.99 -20.15 14.36
CA ALA A 38 -1.38 -20.33 15.68
C ALA A 38 0.14 -20.60 15.58
N LEU A 39 0.55 -21.50 14.70
CA LEU A 39 1.98 -21.79 14.47
C LEU A 39 2.75 -20.54 14.01
N GLU A 40 2.18 -19.81 13.06
CA GLU A 40 2.81 -18.58 12.57
C GLU A 40 2.82 -17.46 13.63
N PHE A 41 1.79 -17.37 14.47
CA PHE A 41 1.77 -16.43 15.59
C PHE A 41 2.95 -16.70 16.54
N ASP A 42 3.13 -17.96 16.98
CA ASP A 42 4.21 -18.33 17.89
C ASP A 42 5.59 -18.07 17.27
N ARG A 43 5.78 -18.39 15.98
CA ARG A 43 7.01 -18.12 15.24
C ARG A 43 7.31 -16.63 15.13
N MET A 44 6.29 -15.84 14.72
CA MET A 44 6.46 -14.40 14.47
C MET A 44 6.67 -13.62 15.76
N MET A 45 6.13 -14.05 16.89
CA MET A 45 6.37 -13.45 18.20
C MET A 45 7.81 -13.63 18.70
N GLN A 46 8.61 -14.55 18.09
CA GLN A 46 10.04 -14.69 18.36
C GLN A 46 10.92 -13.75 17.52
N ILE A 47 10.34 -13.02 16.56
CA ILE A 47 11.07 -12.02 15.77
C ILE A 47 11.52 -10.89 16.71
N PRO A 48 12.80 -10.44 16.65
CA PRO A 48 13.26 -9.32 17.44
C PRO A 48 12.35 -8.09 17.30
N ASP A 49 12.06 -7.43 18.41
CA ASP A 49 11.17 -6.25 18.51
C ASP A 49 9.69 -6.52 18.16
N ALA A 50 9.27 -7.78 18.01
CA ALA A 50 7.86 -8.11 17.84
C ALA A 50 7.04 -7.72 19.06
N LYS A 51 6.01 -6.90 18.87
CA LYS A 51 5.09 -6.43 19.92
C LYS A 51 3.71 -7.07 19.83
N ALA A 52 3.29 -7.38 18.61
CA ALA A 52 2.00 -7.97 18.32
C ALA A 52 1.98 -8.57 16.91
N ILE A 53 0.95 -9.35 16.61
CA ILE A 53 0.66 -9.84 15.25
C ILE A 53 -0.67 -9.26 14.80
N MET A 54 -0.65 -8.52 13.71
CA MET A 54 -1.83 -8.00 13.04
C MET A 54 -2.35 -9.05 12.06
N VAL A 55 -3.63 -9.34 12.11
CA VAL A 55 -4.31 -10.27 11.18
C VAL A 55 -5.26 -9.49 10.28
N GLN A 56 -5.18 -9.72 8.99
CA GLN A 56 -6.00 -9.06 7.96
C GLN A 56 -6.61 -10.12 7.01
N PRO A 57 -7.75 -9.84 6.37
CA PRO A 57 -8.25 -10.66 5.27
C PRO A 57 -7.22 -10.74 4.14
N MET A 58 -7.11 -11.91 3.49
CA MET A 58 -6.30 -12.04 2.29
C MET A 58 -7.01 -11.39 1.12
N LEU A 59 -6.47 -10.28 0.65
CA LEU A 59 -6.96 -9.60 -0.55
C LEU A 59 -6.09 -9.96 -1.76
N LYS A 60 -6.68 -9.81 -2.96
CA LYS A 60 -5.98 -9.99 -4.24
C LYS A 60 -6.24 -8.78 -5.12
N GLY A 61 -5.27 -8.41 -5.92
CA GLY A 61 -5.38 -7.30 -6.86
C GLY A 61 -4.02 -6.94 -7.44
N THR A 62 -4.02 -6.00 -8.35
CA THR A 62 -2.79 -5.36 -8.85
C THR A 62 -2.22 -4.51 -7.73
N GLU A 63 -0.95 -4.67 -7.44
CA GLU A 63 -0.26 -3.87 -6.44
C GLU A 63 0.06 -2.50 -7.01
N LEU A 64 -0.47 -1.48 -6.37
CA LEU A 64 -0.16 -0.08 -6.60
C LEU A 64 0.53 0.50 -5.37
N PHE A 65 1.21 1.61 -5.53
CA PHE A 65 1.66 2.41 -4.40
C PHE A 65 1.32 3.88 -4.57
N ILE A 66 1.21 4.57 -3.46
CA ILE A 66 1.16 6.01 -3.37
C ILE A 66 2.01 6.46 -2.19
N GLY A 67 2.83 7.47 -2.41
CA GLY A 67 3.67 8.05 -1.38
C GLY A 67 3.63 9.56 -1.39
N ALA A 68 4.19 10.15 -0.35
CA ALA A 68 4.41 11.59 -0.28
C ALA A 68 5.69 11.88 0.49
N LYS A 69 6.39 12.93 0.07
CA LYS A 69 7.58 13.43 0.73
C LYS A 69 7.55 14.94 0.78
N TYR A 70 7.90 15.51 1.93
CA TYR A 70 8.08 16.94 2.06
C TYR A 70 9.45 17.36 1.53
N GLU A 71 9.47 18.31 0.60
CA GLU A 71 10.66 18.94 0.07
C GLU A 71 10.65 20.43 0.42
N GLU A 72 11.71 20.92 1.04
CA GLU A 72 11.77 22.30 1.59
C GLU A 72 11.42 23.39 0.55
N LYS A 73 11.81 23.18 -0.71
CA LYS A 73 11.61 24.17 -1.78
C LYS A 73 10.23 24.12 -2.43
N PHE A 74 9.58 22.96 -2.39
CA PHE A 74 8.37 22.69 -3.20
C PHE A 74 7.16 22.30 -2.36
N GLY A 75 7.34 22.06 -1.06
CA GLY A 75 6.31 21.48 -0.23
C GLY A 75 6.18 19.95 -0.46
N HIS A 76 4.98 19.40 -0.33
CA HIS A 76 4.79 17.99 -0.50
C HIS A 76 4.77 17.57 -1.96
N VAL A 77 5.60 16.59 -2.29
CA VAL A 77 5.60 15.87 -3.57
C VAL A 77 4.85 14.56 -3.36
N VAL A 78 3.81 14.34 -4.14
CA VAL A 78 3.05 13.08 -4.17
C VAL A 78 3.61 12.19 -5.26
N LEU A 79 3.75 10.91 -4.97
CA LEU A 79 4.29 9.89 -5.86
C LEU A 79 3.24 8.79 -6.06
N CYS A 80 3.14 8.24 -7.26
CA CYS A 80 2.30 7.07 -7.50
C CYS A 80 2.93 6.12 -8.53
N GLY A 81 2.53 4.85 -8.50
CA GLY A 81 3.01 3.85 -9.46
C GLY A 81 2.47 2.45 -9.21
N LEU A 82 3.02 1.49 -9.92
CA LEU A 82 2.84 0.07 -9.59
C LEU A 82 3.68 -0.28 -8.36
N GLY A 83 3.10 -1.03 -7.44
CA GLY A 83 3.75 -1.50 -6.22
C GLY A 83 4.60 -2.75 -6.40
N GLY A 84 5.08 -3.30 -5.27
CA GLY A 84 5.89 -4.51 -5.25
C GLY A 84 7.18 -4.38 -6.07
N ILE A 85 7.54 -5.44 -6.78
CA ILE A 85 8.77 -5.50 -7.58
C ILE A 85 8.86 -4.42 -8.66
N PHE A 86 7.73 -3.88 -9.12
CA PHE A 86 7.73 -2.86 -10.18
C PHE A 86 8.32 -1.54 -9.68
N VAL A 87 8.01 -1.11 -8.47
CA VAL A 87 8.60 0.11 -7.91
C VAL A 87 10.06 -0.10 -7.54
N GLU A 88 10.40 -1.27 -7.00
CA GLU A 88 11.77 -1.57 -6.55
C GLU A 88 12.75 -1.72 -7.71
N VAL A 89 12.34 -2.43 -8.77
CA VAL A 89 13.21 -2.78 -9.90
C VAL A 89 13.11 -1.77 -11.04
N LEU A 90 11.89 -1.44 -11.47
CA LEU A 90 11.66 -0.60 -12.65
C LEU A 90 11.66 0.89 -12.35
N LYS A 91 11.46 1.28 -11.08
CA LYS A 91 11.34 2.67 -10.64
C LYS A 91 10.36 3.48 -11.50
N ASP A 92 9.27 2.81 -11.90
CA ASP A 92 8.22 3.41 -12.72
C ASP A 92 7.26 4.21 -11.83
N VAL A 93 7.65 5.45 -11.61
CA VAL A 93 7.02 6.37 -10.66
C VAL A 93 6.67 7.65 -11.38
N SER A 94 5.47 8.15 -11.14
CA SER A 94 5.05 9.49 -11.52
C SER A 94 4.91 10.36 -10.28
N SER A 95 5.17 11.66 -10.41
CA SER A 95 5.16 12.61 -9.30
C SER A 95 4.39 13.89 -9.65
N GLY A 96 3.79 14.51 -8.63
CA GLY A 96 3.13 15.80 -8.73
C GLY A 96 3.20 16.57 -7.42
N LEU A 97 3.09 17.89 -7.49
CA LEU A 97 3.09 18.76 -6.31
C LEU A 97 1.70 18.81 -5.67
N ALA A 98 1.62 18.64 -4.37
CA ALA A 98 0.37 18.79 -3.64
C ALA A 98 -0.02 20.30 -3.51
N PRO A 99 -1.33 20.66 -3.57
CA PRO A 99 -2.48 19.76 -3.82
C PRO A 99 -2.67 19.45 -5.31
N LEU A 100 -3.18 18.25 -5.60
CA LEU A 100 -3.43 17.79 -6.96
C LEU A 100 -4.92 17.83 -7.32
N SER A 101 -5.22 18.19 -8.55
CA SER A 101 -6.53 18.01 -9.18
C SER A 101 -6.72 16.58 -9.68
N TYR A 102 -7.96 16.23 -10.08
CA TYR A 102 -8.24 14.94 -10.71
C TYR A 102 -7.53 14.80 -12.06
N GLU A 103 -7.47 15.88 -12.86
CA GLU A 103 -6.78 15.88 -14.15
C GLU A 103 -5.29 15.58 -13.99
N GLU A 104 -4.65 16.19 -12.99
CA GLU A 104 -3.24 15.93 -12.67
C GLU A 104 -3.04 14.50 -12.19
N ALA A 105 -3.92 13.98 -11.33
CA ALA A 105 -3.86 12.60 -10.86
C ALA A 105 -3.98 11.59 -12.02
N TYR A 106 -4.93 11.81 -12.95
CA TYR A 106 -5.04 10.98 -14.16
C TYR A 106 -3.79 11.11 -15.06
N SER A 107 -3.26 12.30 -15.23
CA SER A 107 -2.03 12.52 -15.99
C SER A 107 -0.87 11.73 -15.38
N MET A 108 -0.72 11.76 -14.05
CA MET A 108 0.29 10.98 -13.33
C MET A 108 0.14 9.47 -13.59
N ILE A 109 -1.08 8.93 -13.43
CA ILE A 109 -1.35 7.51 -13.64
C ILE A 109 -1.02 7.10 -15.09
N ARG A 110 -1.45 7.90 -16.06
CA ARG A 110 -1.32 7.60 -17.49
C ARG A 110 0.09 7.80 -18.03
N SER A 111 0.95 8.55 -17.32
CA SER A 111 2.36 8.73 -17.65
C SER A 111 3.25 7.55 -17.26
N LEU A 112 2.75 6.61 -16.44
CA LEU A 112 3.50 5.42 -16.06
C LEU A 112 3.79 4.54 -17.29
N ARG A 113 5.02 4.05 -17.39
CA ARG A 113 5.42 3.13 -18.48
C ARG A 113 4.58 1.85 -18.47
N ALA A 114 4.28 1.38 -17.29
CA ALA A 114 3.47 0.19 -17.06
C ALA A 114 1.96 0.47 -17.02
N TYR A 115 1.48 1.63 -17.48
CA TYR A 115 0.07 2.01 -17.48
C TYR A 115 -0.86 0.95 -18.12
N LYS A 116 -0.36 0.21 -19.12
CA LYS A 116 -1.13 -0.91 -19.71
C LYS A 116 -1.51 -2.00 -18.71
N ILE A 117 -0.74 -2.18 -17.63
CA ILE A 117 -1.10 -3.12 -16.56
C ILE A 117 -2.31 -2.59 -15.79
N ILE A 118 -2.34 -1.28 -15.52
CA ILE A 118 -3.47 -0.59 -14.87
C ILE A 118 -4.73 -0.72 -15.73
N GLN A 119 -4.62 -0.55 -17.04
CA GLN A 119 -5.75 -0.73 -17.97
C GLN A 119 -6.24 -2.17 -18.07
N GLY A 120 -5.42 -3.15 -17.71
CA GLY A 120 -5.66 -4.57 -17.89
C GLY A 120 -5.09 -5.11 -19.19
N THR A 121 -4.56 -6.32 -19.14
CA THR A 121 -3.92 -6.98 -20.27
C THR A 121 -4.29 -8.46 -20.34
N ARG A 122 -4.29 -9.03 -21.54
CA ARG A 122 -4.46 -10.48 -21.77
C ARG A 122 -5.68 -11.09 -21.07
N GLY A 123 -6.84 -10.42 -21.15
CA GLY A 123 -8.09 -10.89 -20.53
C GLY A 123 -8.19 -10.67 -19.02
N GLN A 124 -7.16 -10.08 -18.39
CA GLN A 124 -7.25 -9.60 -17.01
C GLN A 124 -7.92 -8.22 -17.02
N LYS A 125 -8.90 -8.07 -16.12
CA LYS A 125 -9.58 -6.79 -15.91
C LYS A 125 -8.58 -5.78 -15.32
N GLY A 126 -8.71 -4.53 -15.74
CA GLY A 126 -7.89 -3.44 -15.23
C GLY A 126 -8.25 -3.03 -13.80
N VAL A 127 -7.54 -2.05 -13.33
CA VAL A 127 -7.73 -1.39 -12.05
C VAL A 127 -8.84 -0.34 -12.17
N ASN A 128 -9.54 -0.04 -11.10
CA ASN A 128 -10.42 1.12 -11.04
C ASN A 128 -9.57 2.41 -10.99
N GLU A 129 -9.33 3.00 -12.15
CA GLU A 129 -8.50 4.19 -12.31
C GLU A 129 -9.09 5.40 -11.57
N ASP A 130 -10.43 5.54 -11.57
CA ASP A 130 -11.12 6.64 -10.87
C ASP A 130 -10.89 6.56 -9.36
N LYS A 131 -10.95 5.36 -8.78
CA LYS A 131 -10.65 5.15 -7.37
C LYS A 131 -9.18 5.40 -7.04
N PHE A 132 -8.29 5.08 -7.93
CA PHE A 132 -6.87 5.37 -7.73
C PHE A 132 -6.59 6.88 -7.80
N ALA A 133 -7.15 7.57 -8.79
CA ALA A 133 -7.08 9.03 -8.88
C ALA A 133 -7.70 9.72 -7.65
N GLU A 134 -8.87 9.24 -7.18
CA GLU A 134 -9.50 9.73 -5.95
C GLU A 134 -8.56 9.62 -4.74
N ILE A 135 -7.85 8.50 -4.57
CA ILE A 135 -6.90 8.30 -3.47
C ILE A 135 -5.73 9.29 -3.58
N ILE A 136 -5.18 9.51 -4.78
CA ILE A 136 -4.11 10.47 -5.02
C ILE A 136 -4.55 11.88 -4.62
N VAL A 137 -5.73 12.32 -5.06
CA VAL A 137 -6.29 13.63 -4.74
C VAL A 137 -6.54 13.78 -3.24
N ARG A 138 -7.11 12.76 -2.59
CA ARG A 138 -7.36 12.77 -1.14
C ARG A 138 -6.07 12.86 -0.34
N LEU A 139 -5.04 12.08 -0.72
CA LEU A 139 -3.74 12.16 -0.07
C LEU A 139 -3.14 13.56 -0.22
N SER A 140 -3.11 14.09 -1.44
CA SER A 140 -2.57 15.43 -1.69
C SER A 140 -3.32 16.53 -0.93
N THR A 141 -4.63 16.37 -0.75
CA THR A 141 -5.45 17.28 0.05
C THR A 141 -5.15 17.16 1.54
N LEU A 142 -4.99 15.92 2.06
CA LEU A 142 -4.59 15.69 3.46
C LEU A 142 -3.31 16.44 3.80
N LEU A 143 -2.30 16.35 2.94
CA LEU A 143 -0.98 16.97 3.14
C LEU A 143 -1.03 18.51 3.21
N ARG A 144 -2.08 19.13 2.69
CA ARG A 144 -2.31 20.58 2.82
C ARG A 144 -2.65 20.97 4.26
N PHE A 145 -3.27 20.09 5.02
CA PHE A 145 -3.72 20.34 6.40
C PHE A 145 -2.79 19.70 7.43
N ALA A 146 -2.19 18.57 7.11
CA ALA A 146 -1.28 17.82 7.98
C ALA A 146 0.18 18.08 7.55
N THR A 147 0.64 19.30 7.73
CA THR A 147 1.96 19.79 7.28
C THR A 147 3.14 19.17 8.03
N GLU A 148 2.87 18.58 9.20
CA GLU A 148 3.81 17.81 10.00
C GLU A 148 4.19 16.46 9.39
N ILE A 149 3.42 15.94 8.43
CA ILE A 149 3.79 14.72 7.70
C ILE A 149 4.97 15.02 6.81
N LYS A 150 6.13 14.43 7.11
CA LYS A 150 7.34 14.58 6.29
C LYS A 150 7.47 13.51 5.24
N GLU A 151 6.95 12.32 5.53
CA GLU A 151 6.98 11.21 4.60
C GLU A 151 5.75 10.31 4.84
N MET A 152 5.17 9.84 3.79
CA MET A 152 4.09 8.87 3.83
C MET A 152 4.25 7.88 2.69
N ASP A 153 4.06 6.59 2.99
CA ASP A 153 4.11 5.50 2.03
C ASP A 153 2.94 4.56 2.29
N ILE A 154 2.10 4.37 1.30
CA ILE A 154 1.00 3.40 1.30
C ILE A 154 1.33 2.36 0.24
N ASN A 155 1.91 1.26 0.69
CA ASN A 155 2.45 0.20 -0.19
C ASN A 155 2.33 -1.18 0.48
N PRO A 156 1.56 -2.14 -0.11
CA PRO A 156 0.81 -1.92 -1.33
C PRO A 156 -0.62 -1.38 -1.10
N LEU A 157 -1.14 -0.76 -2.16
CA LEU A 157 -2.57 -0.65 -2.41
C LEU A 157 -2.96 -1.84 -3.28
N LEU A 158 -3.93 -2.66 -2.88
CA LEU A 158 -4.46 -3.74 -3.72
C LEU A 158 -5.65 -3.25 -4.52
N ALA A 159 -5.50 -3.24 -5.83
CA ALA A 159 -6.43 -2.65 -6.76
C ALA A 159 -7.11 -3.70 -7.65
N THR A 160 -8.41 -3.54 -7.82
CA THR A 160 -9.26 -4.33 -8.71
C THR A 160 -10.10 -3.38 -9.59
N GLU A 161 -10.92 -3.92 -10.50
CA GLU A 161 -11.91 -3.13 -11.24
C GLU A 161 -12.96 -2.43 -10.35
N LYS A 162 -13.12 -2.88 -9.09
CA LYS A 162 -14.18 -2.40 -8.18
C LYS A 162 -13.65 -1.51 -7.06
N ALA A 163 -12.44 -1.77 -6.59
CA ALA A 163 -11.91 -1.14 -5.38
C ALA A 163 -10.39 -1.00 -5.43
N VAL A 164 -9.89 -0.03 -4.70
CA VAL A 164 -8.48 0.15 -4.35
C VAL A 164 -8.39 0.22 -2.84
N ILE A 165 -7.65 -0.70 -2.21
CA ILE A 165 -7.64 -0.90 -0.76
C ILE A 165 -6.20 -0.84 -0.25
N ALA A 166 -5.94 0.05 0.71
CA ALA A 166 -4.67 0.12 1.40
C ALA A 166 -4.51 -1.09 2.35
N VAL A 167 -3.40 -1.80 2.27
CA VAL A 167 -3.11 -2.96 3.12
C VAL A 167 -1.89 -2.77 4.01
N ASP A 168 -1.08 -1.76 3.73
CA ASP A 168 -0.05 -1.27 4.64
C ASP A 168 0.18 0.23 4.42
N ALA A 169 0.53 0.93 5.50
CA ALA A 169 0.85 2.35 5.46
C ALA A 169 1.94 2.67 6.48
N ARG A 170 2.83 3.58 6.09
CA ARG A 170 3.89 4.09 6.94
C ARG A 170 3.88 5.61 6.88
N ILE A 171 3.97 6.27 8.02
CA ILE A 171 3.93 7.73 8.12
C ILE A 171 5.06 8.19 9.05
N ARG A 172 5.84 9.17 8.60
CA ARG A 172 6.82 9.89 9.43
C ARG A 172 6.31 11.30 9.68
N ILE A 173 6.22 11.66 10.96
CA ILE A 173 5.77 12.97 11.43
C ILE A 173 6.93 13.65 12.14
N GLU A 174 7.15 14.92 11.84
CA GLU A 174 8.10 15.79 12.54
C GLU A 174 7.35 17.06 12.98
N LYS A 175 7.49 17.36 14.27
CA LYS A 175 6.92 18.57 14.90
C LYS A 175 7.92 19.70 14.85
#